data_4cf6fba236931d9737b174e2f0d61cc4
#
_entry.id   4cf6fba236931d9737b174e2f0d61cc4
#
_cell.length_a   1.000
_cell.length_b   1.000
_cell.length_c   1.000
_cell.angle_alpha   90.00
_cell.angle_beta   90.00
_cell.angle_gamma   90.00
#
_symmetry.space_group_name_H-M   'P 1'
#
loop_
_entity.id
_entity.type
_entity.pdbx_description
1 polymer ?
#
loop_
_entity_poly.entity_id
_entity_poly.type
_entity_poly.pdbx_seq_one_letter_code
_entity_poly.pdbx_strand_id
1 'polypeptide(L)'
;MNIREMLEKIEFDTLAPRAAKSAETRGRDRDEPEDDLRPSYQRDRDRIVHSKAFRRLKHKTQVFLAPEGDHYRTRLTHVLEVTQIARTIAKSLRLNEVLTEAIGLGHDLGHSAFGHAGEAALNKLVKGGFDHYRQSVRVVEVLENDGRGLNLTVEVRDGILKHSKGEKGELLRRRPKSRALTLEGDIVRISDIIAYVNHDIDDGIRAGLLGENDIPKDIRTALGRTGSERIDRMVRDVIAATLACDYDAIMMSPEVLQALEELRTYMFQNMYLTPTVRGEFEKAQRILTMLFEYVTAHPEEFFGEKNEEPVERLAIDFIAGMTDRYAINLYERLFVPRAFV
;
A
#
# COMPACT_ATOMS: atom_id res chain seq x y z
N MET A 1 -19.26 30.92 -10.48
CA MET A 1 -19.05 29.57 -9.92
C MET A 1 -18.54 28.70 -11.06
N ASN A 2 -17.29 28.22 -11.00
CA ASN A 2 -16.72 27.27 -11.94
C ASN A 2 -17.12 25.82 -11.57
N ILE A 3 -16.68 24.83 -12.36
CA ILE A 3 -17.06 23.42 -12.11
C ILE A 3 -16.48 22.92 -10.79
N ARG A 4 -15.24 23.28 -10.44
CA ARG A 4 -14.61 22.94 -9.16
C ARG A 4 -15.47 23.44 -7.98
N GLU A 5 -15.83 24.72 -7.97
CA GLU A 5 -16.64 25.33 -6.91
C GLU A 5 -18.02 24.65 -6.78
N MET A 6 -18.61 24.25 -7.90
CA MET A 6 -19.86 23.48 -7.88
C MET A 6 -19.67 22.11 -7.24
N LEU A 7 -18.60 21.37 -7.57
CA LEU A 7 -18.30 20.06 -6.99
C LEU A 7 -18.00 20.16 -5.49
N GLU A 8 -17.22 21.16 -5.07
CA GLU A 8 -16.93 21.44 -3.66
C GLU A 8 -18.22 21.76 -2.88
N LYS A 9 -19.14 22.51 -3.46
CA LYS A 9 -20.45 22.74 -2.86
C LYS A 9 -21.25 21.44 -2.69
N ILE A 10 -21.23 20.56 -3.68
CA ILE A 10 -21.87 19.23 -3.59
C ILE A 10 -21.27 18.42 -2.43
N GLU A 11 -19.95 18.50 -2.19
CA GLU A 11 -19.34 17.84 -1.02
C GLU A 11 -19.94 18.36 0.28
N PHE A 12 -20.14 19.68 0.45
CA PHE A 12 -20.78 20.24 1.65
C PHE A 12 -22.24 19.81 1.81
N ASP A 13 -22.98 19.73 0.71
CA ASP A 13 -24.40 19.39 0.71
C ASP A 13 -24.67 17.89 0.95
N THR A 14 -23.72 17.01 0.59
CA THR A 14 -23.96 15.57 0.53
C THR A 14 -23.12 14.72 1.48
N LEU A 15 -21.92 15.15 1.83
CA LEU A 15 -21.03 14.37 2.69
C LEU A 15 -21.42 14.49 4.17
N ALA A 16 -21.01 13.50 4.96
CA ALA A 16 -21.19 13.51 6.41
C ALA A 16 -20.42 14.69 7.04
N PRO A 17 -20.85 15.20 8.21
CA PRO A 17 -20.19 16.34 8.87
C PRO A 17 -18.70 16.12 9.16
N ARG A 18 -18.27 14.86 9.41
CA ARG A 18 -16.90 14.49 9.70
C ARG A 18 -16.05 14.10 8.47
N ALA A 19 -16.64 14.15 7.28
CA ALA A 19 -15.93 13.90 6.04
C ALA A 19 -14.94 15.02 5.74
N ALA A 20 -13.76 14.69 5.26
CA ALA A 20 -12.85 15.67 4.69
C ALA A 20 -13.45 16.30 3.43
N LYS A 21 -13.36 17.62 3.29
CA LYS A 21 -13.89 18.35 2.13
C LYS A 21 -12.75 19.01 1.37
N SER A 22 -12.80 18.95 0.06
CA SER A 22 -11.73 19.46 -0.81
C SER A 22 -11.44 20.95 -0.60
N ALA A 23 -12.48 21.74 -0.36
CA ALA A 23 -12.35 23.17 -0.09
C ALA A 23 -11.75 23.49 1.30
N GLU A 24 -11.72 22.53 2.22
CA GLU A 24 -11.15 22.65 3.57
C GLU A 24 -9.78 21.97 3.71
N THR A 25 -9.15 21.61 2.58
CA THR A 25 -7.82 20.98 2.60
C THR A 25 -6.80 21.89 3.29
N ARG A 26 -5.86 21.27 4.01
CA ARG A 26 -4.70 21.97 4.60
C ARG A 26 -3.67 22.42 3.56
N GLY A 27 -3.94 22.15 2.29
CA GLY A 27 -3.14 22.62 1.17
C GLY A 27 -1.98 21.67 0.79
N ARG A 28 -1.02 22.25 0.12
CA ARG A 28 0.14 21.63 -0.51
C ARG A 28 1.42 22.30 -0.03
N ASP A 29 2.57 21.65 -0.18
CA ASP A 29 3.86 22.24 0.21
C ASP A 29 4.28 23.42 -0.69
N ARG A 30 3.89 23.36 -1.97
CA ARG A 30 4.14 24.43 -2.93
C ARG A 30 2.83 24.99 -3.44
N ASP A 31 2.71 26.32 -3.40
CA ASP A 31 1.55 27.02 -3.96
C ASP A 31 1.47 26.77 -5.47
N GLU A 32 0.25 26.58 -5.95
CA GLU A 32 -0.04 26.41 -7.37
C GLU A 32 -1.44 26.96 -7.68
N PRO A 33 -1.68 27.40 -8.91
CA PRO A 33 -3.00 27.87 -9.32
C PRO A 33 -4.06 26.78 -9.12
N GLU A 34 -5.23 27.20 -8.65
CA GLU A 34 -6.39 26.32 -8.57
C GLU A 34 -6.83 25.87 -9.97
N ASP A 35 -7.37 24.67 -10.02
CA ASP A 35 -7.94 24.11 -11.26
C ASP A 35 -9.42 24.51 -11.34
N ASP A 36 -9.88 24.96 -12.50
CA ASP A 36 -11.27 25.38 -12.69
C ASP A 36 -12.26 24.20 -12.77
N LEU A 37 -11.75 23.00 -12.99
CA LEU A 37 -12.54 21.79 -13.22
C LEU A 37 -12.52 20.84 -12.02
N ARG A 38 -11.35 20.61 -11.40
CA ARG A 38 -11.11 19.52 -10.46
C ARG A 38 -10.83 20.04 -9.05
N PRO A 39 -11.56 19.57 -8.01
CA PRO A 39 -11.20 19.75 -6.61
C PRO A 39 -9.81 19.17 -6.28
N SER A 40 -9.25 19.61 -5.15
CA SER A 40 -7.87 19.28 -4.76
C SER A 40 -7.57 17.78 -4.70
N TYR A 41 -8.44 16.97 -4.11
CA TYR A 41 -8.24 15.53 -3.98
C TYR A 41 -8.35 14.79 -5.32
N GLN A 42 -9.18 15.29 -6.23
CA GLN A 42 -9.27 14.75 -7.58
C GLN A 42 -7.96 14.97 -8.37
N ARG A 43 -7.35 16.16 -8.23
CA ARG A 43 -6.04 16.45 -8.83
C ARG A 43 -4.97 15.51 -8.27
N ASP A 44 -4.99 15.23 -6.97
CA ASP A 44 -4.03 14.31 -6.33
C ASP A 44 -4.17 12.88 -6.85
N ARG A 45 -5.39 12.37 -6.93
CA ARG A 45 -5.67 11.07 -7.54
C ARG A 45 -5.09 10.98 -8.95
N ASP A 46 -5.36 11.97 -9.78
CA ASP A 46 -4.90 11.99 -11.17
C ASP A 46 -3.36 12.01 -11.25
N ARG A 47 -2.69 12.79 -10.39
CA ARG A 47 -1.22 12.83 -10.30
C ARG A 47 -0.62 11.48 -9.91
N ILE A 48 -1.24 10.78 -8.97
CA ILE A 48 -0.81 9.45 -8.53
C ILE A 48 -0.92 8.46 -9.69
N VAL A 49 -2.08 8.39 -10.36
CA VAL A 49 -2.31 7.46 -11.48
C VAL A 49 -1.33 7.68 -12.64
N HIS A 50 -0.96 8.94 -12.90
CA HIS A 50 -0.03 9.27 -13.98
C HIS A 50 1.46 9.16 -13.59
N SER A 51 1.79 8.85 -12.34
CA SER A 51 3.17 8.71 -11.86
C SER A 51 3.90 7.50 -12.46
N LYS A 52 5.23 7.57 -12.50
CA LYS A 52 6.07 6.43 -12.92
C LYS A 52 6.00 5.29 -11.91
N ALA A 53 5.93 5.61 -10.61
CA ALA A 53 5.84 4.63 -9.53
C ALA A 53 4.54 3.81 -9.61
N PHE A 54 3.39 4.44 -9.89
CA PHE A 54 2.11 3.74 -10.06
C PHE A 54 2.18 2.71 -11.21
N ARG A 55 2.76 3.07 -12.35
CA ARG A 55 2.93 2.14 -13.48
C ARG A 55 3.82 0.93 -13.14
N ARG A 56 4.83 1.12 -12.26
CA ARG A 56 5.73 0.04 -11.83
C ARG A 56 5.05 -1.02 -10.97
N LEU A 57 3.95 -0.68 -10.28
CA LEU A 57 3.18 -1.63 -9.47
C LEU A 57 2.71 -2.84 -10.26
N LYS A 58 2.48 -2.70 -11.57
CA LYS A 58 2.12 -3.80 -12.48
C LYS A 58 3.15 -4.95 -12.48
N HIS A 59 4.42 -4.63 -12.20
CA HIS A 59 5.54 -5.56 -12.30
C HIS A 59 6.23 -5.77 -10.94
N LYS A 60 5.53 -5.55 -9.85
CA LYS A 60 5.96 -5.87 -8.48
C LYS A 60 5.09 -6.97 -7.91
N THR A 61 5.71 -7.96 -7.29
CA THR A 61 5.03 -9.04 -6.58
C THR A 61 4.21 -8.52 -5.40
N GLN A 62 3.05 -9.14 -5.17
CA GLN A 62 2.28 -8.92 -3.94
C GLN A 62 2.75 -9.85 -2.82
N VAL A 63 2.65 -11.16 -2.98
CA VAL A 63 2.96 -12.16 -1.95
C VAL A 63 3.98 -13.19 -2.43
N PHE A 64 3.68 -13.90 -3.53
CA PHE A 64 4.52 -14.99 -4.03
C PHE A 64 5.45 -14.48 -5.13
N LEU A 65 6.76 -14.77 -4.98
CA LEU A 65 7.79 -14.28 -5.88
C LEU A 65 7.66 -14.90 -7.27
N ALA A 66 7.55 -14.03 -8.30
CA ALA A 66 7.59 -14.39 -9.71
C ALA A 66 6.85 -15.70 -10.05
N PRO A 67 5.58 -15.88 -9.66
CA PRO A 67 4.87 -17.11 -10.00
C PRO A 67 4.75 -17.22 -11.52
N GLU A 68 5.03 -18.43 -12.04
CA GLU A 68 4.74 -18.76 -13.42
C GLU A 68 3.21 -18.88 -13.58
N GLY A 69 2.58 -17.89 -14.21
CA GLY A 69 1.14 -17.91 -14.51
C GLY A 69 0.47 -16.54 -14.52
N ASP A 70 -0.57 -16.41 -15.34
CA ASP A 70 -1.27 -15.14 -15.56
C ASP A 70 -2.28 -14.77 -14.46
N HIS A 71 -2.51 -15.63 -13.48
CA HIS A 71 -3.58 -15.50 -12.50
C HIS A 71 -3.13 -15.01 -11.12
N TYR A 72 -1.84 -14.81 -10.90
CA TYR A 72 -1.33 -14.30 -9.63
C TYR A 72 -1.45 -12.77 -9.56
N ARG A 73 -1.73 -12.29 -8.36
CA ARG A 73 -1.90 -10.85 -8.14
C ARG A 73 -0.57 -10.11 -8.19
N THR A 74 -0.56 -9.04 -8.95
CA THR A 74 0.48 -8.02 -8.89
C THR A 74 0.11 -6.96 -7.84
N ARG A 75 1.07 -6.14 -7.45
CA ARG A 75 0.82 -5.04 -6.52
C ARG A 75 -0.20 -4.02 -7.08
N LEU A 76 -0.26 -3.83 -8.38
CA LEU A 76 -1.27 -2.98 -9.00
C LEU A 76 -2.70 -3.52 -8.77
N THR A 77 -2.90 -4.82 -8.94
CA THR A 77 -4.23 -5.43 -8.70
C THR A 77 -4.63 -5.37 -7.24
N HIS A 78 -3.68 -5.57 -6.30
CA HIS A 78 -3.90 -5.35 -4.87
C HIS A 78 -4.35 -3.91 -4.58
N VAL A 79 -3.61 -2.91 -5.08
CA VAL A 79 -3.96 -1.50 -4.88
C VAL A 79 -5.36 -1.16 -5.39
N LEU A 80 -5.77 -1.74 -6.52
CA LEU A 80 -7.12 -1.57 -7.06
C LEU A 80 -8.18 -2.24 -6.18
N GLU A 81 -7.92 -3.46 -5.67
CA GLU A 81 -8.83 -4.16 -4.75
C GLU A 81 -8.99 -3.40 -3.42
N VAL A 82 -7.88 -2.92 -2.82
CA VAL A 82 -7.91 -2.06 -1.63
C VAL A 82 -8.74 -0.80 -1.88
N THR A 83 -8.47 -0.13 -2.99
CA THR A 83 -9.17 1.11 -3.36
C THR A 83 -10.67 0.88 -3.57
N GLN A 84 -11.06 -0.22 -4.21
CA GLN A 84 -12.45 -0.58 -4.41
C GLN A 84 -13.19 -0.81 -3.09
N ILE A 85 -12.58 -1.57 -2.15
CA ILE A 85 -13.15 -1.83 -0.82
C ILE A 85 -13.27 -0.49 -0.05
N ALA A 86 -12.20 0.30 -0.04
CA ALA A 86 -12.14 1.58 0.66
C ALA A 86 -13.22 2.55 0.16
N ARG A 87 -13.40 2.68 -1.16
CA ARG A 87 -14.44 3.51 -1.77
C ARG A 87 -15.84 3.03 -1.40
N THR A 88 -16.07 1.72 -1.34
CA THR A 88 -17.36 1.15 -0.92
C THR A 88 -17.71 1.57 0.51
N ILE A 89 -16.74 1.50 1.43
CA ILE A 89 -16.92 1.92 2.83
C ILE A 89 -17.14 3.43 2.90
N ALA A 90 -16.27 4.23 2.26
CA ALA A 90 -16.36 5.68 2.27
C ALA A 90 -17.71 6.18 1.74
N LYS A 91 -18.14 5.66 0.60
CA LYS A 91 -19.45 6.00 0.00
C LYS A 91 -20.62 5.66 0.92
N SER A 92 -20.59 4.47 1.54
CA SER A 92 -21.65 4.02 2.46
C SER A 92 -21.73 4.88 3.72
N LEU A 93 -20.60 5.40 4.18
CA LEU A 93 -20.48 6.32 5.31
C LEU A 93 -20.66 7.80 4.91
N ARG A 94 -20.89 8.11 3.63
CA ARG A 94 -20.93 9.48 3.10
C ARG A 94 -19.66 10.29 3.41
N LEU A 95 -18.51 9.61 3.46
CA LEU A 95 -17.18 10.21 3.55
C LEU A 95 -16.66 10.55 2.14
N ASN A 96 -15.53 11.24 2.04
CA ASN A 96 -14.98 11.69 0.75
C ASN A 96 -14.38 10.52 -0.03
N GLU A 97 -15.15 10.01 -1.01
CA GLU A 97 -14.75 8.87 -1.86
C GLU A 97 -13.51 9.21 -2.71
N VAL A 98 -13.35 10.45 -3.15
CA VAL A 98 -12.23 10.87 -4.00
C VAL A 98 -10.92 10.93 -3.20
N LEU A 99 -10.95 11.46 -1.96
CA LEU A 99 -9.81 11.43 -1.06
C LEU A 99 -9.41 9.99 -0.73
N THR A 100 -10.40 9.15 -0.41
CA THR A 100 -10.17 7.72 -0.13
C THR A 100 -9.51 7.02 -1.32
N GLU A 101 -9.98 7.29 -2.54
CA GLU A 101 -9.40 6.77 -3.78
C GLU A 101 -7.95 7.23 -3.96
N ALA A 102 -7.66 8.52 -3.77
CA ALA A 102 -6.30 9.05 -3.91
C ALA A 102 -5.32 8.40 -2.93
N ILE A 103 -5.71 8.24 -1.66
CA ILE A 103 -4.89 7.56 -0.64
C ILE A 103 -4.71 6.09 -1.01
N GLY A 104 -5.80 5.39 -1.38
CA GLY A 104 -5.77 3.98 -1.76
C GLY A 104 -4.85 3.69 -2.94
N LEU A 105 -4.88 4.53 -3.98
CA LEU A 105 -3.99 4.40 -5.14
C LEU A 105 -2.52 4.71 -4.81
N GLY A 106 -2.28 5.55 -3.80
CA GLY A 106 -0.95 6.02 -3.43
C GLY A 106 -0.24 5.21 -2.35
N HIS A 107 -0.95 4.39 -1.56
CA HIS A 107 -0.42 3.83 -0.32
C HIS A 107 0.83 2.97 -0.51
N ASP A 108 0.91 2.18 -1.57
CA ASP A 108 1.95 1.18 -1.83
C ASP A 108 3.02 1.58 -2.86
N LEU A 109 3.09 2.86 -3.28
CA LEU A 109 4.02 3.34 -4.31
C LEU A 109 5.50 3.11 -3.95
N GLY A 110 5.83 3.10 -2.67
CA GLY A 110 7.19 2.93 -2.15
C GLY A 110 7.61 1.49 -1.86
N HIS A 111 6.77 0.50 -2.15
CA HIS A 111 7.16 -0.90 -1.95
C HIS A 111 8.35 -1.28 -2.83
N SER A 112 9.30 -2.03 -2.25
CA SER A 112 10.46 -2.56 -2.97
C SER A 112 10.09 -3.67 -3.94
N ALA A 113 11.02 -4.04 -4.83
CA ALA A 113 10.95 -5.31 -5.55
C ALA A 113 10.83 -6.47 -4.55
N PHE A 114 10.15 -7.54 -4.93
CA PHE A 114 9.90 -8.73 -4.10
C PHE A 114 9.09 -8.48 -2.82
N GLY A 115 8.31 -7.40 -2.76
CA GLY A 115 7.38 -7.13 -1.67
C GLY A 115 8.01 -7.17 -0.28
N HIS A 116 7.43 -7.93 0.64
CA HIS A 116 7.93 -8.05 2.03
C HIS A 116 9.34 -8.66 2.15
N ALA A 117 9.75 -9.52 1.21
CA ALA A 117 11.11 -10.06 1.20
C ALA A 117 12.13 -8.96 0.95
N GLY A 118 11.84 -8.07 0.00
CA GLY A 118 12.69 -6.93 -0.30
C GLY A 118 12.69 -5.87 0.78
N GLU A 119 11.53 -5.56 1.37
CA GLU A 119 11.42 -4.66 2.52
C GLU A 119 12.27 -5.15 3.70
N ALA A 120 12.18 -6.45 4.03
CA ALA A 120 12.98 -7.05 5.09
C ALA A 120 14.49 -7.02 4.80
N ALA A 121 14.90 -7.15 3.53
CA ALA A 121 16.31 -7.00 3.13
C ALA A 121 16.79 -5.56 3.34
N LEU A 122 16.09 -4.59 2.78
CA LEU A 122 16.45 -3.17 2.91
C LEU A 122 16.42 -2.70 4.36
N ASN A 123 15.46 -3.17 5.16
CA ASN A 123 15.38 -2.84 6.58
C ASN A 123 16.63 -3.26 7.38
N LYS A 124 17.26 -4.39 7.02
CA LYS A 124 18.51 -4.87 7.64
C LYS A 124 19.75 -4.09 7.19
N LEU A 125 19.76 -3.62 5.94
CA LEU A 125 20.92 -2.99 5.30
C LEU A 125 21.05 -1.51 5.65
N VAL A 126 19.95 -0.86 5.99
CA VAL A 126 19.87 0.59 6.14
C VAL A 126 19.90 0.99 7.59
N LYS A 127 20.80 1.90 7.95
CA LYS A 127 20.82 2.50 9.28
C LYS A 127 19.55 3.31 9.52
N GLY A 128 18.72 2.87 10.49
CA GLY A 128 17.41 3.46 10.77
C GLY A 128 16.24 2.72 10.14
N GLY A 129 16.52 1.63 9.39
CA GLY A 129 15.52 0.75 8.81
C GLY A 129 14.89 1.27 7.52
N PHE A 130 14.06 0.45 6.93
CA PHE A 130 13.29 0.76 5.72
C PHE A 130 11.84 0.35 5.93
N ASP A 131 10.93 1.28 5.65
CA ASP A 131 9.49 1.07 5.70
C ASP A 131 8.86 1.52 4.37
N HIS A 132 8.08 0.66 3.72
CA HIS A 132 7.44 0.97 2.44
C HIS A 132 6.52 2.20 2.52
N TYR A 133 5.80 2.42 3.61
CA TYR A 133 4.92 3.57 3.77
C TYR A 133 5.67 4.90 3.84
N ARG A 134 6.84 4.94 4.49
CA ARG A 134 7.73 6.12 4.47
C ARG A 134 8.32 6.33 3.08
N GLN A 135 8.70 5.25 2.43
CA GLN A 135 9.17 5.31 1.05
C GLN A 135 8.06 5.74 0.08
N SER A 136 6.78 5.36 0.31
CA SER A 136 5.65 5.85 -0.49
C SER A 136 5.49 7.36 -0.39
N VAL A 137 5.63 7.92 0.80
CA VAL A 137 5.64 9.38 0.99
C VAL A 137 6.83 10.01 0.26
N ARG A 138 8.05 9.45 0.40
CA ARG A 138 9.23 9.97 -0.30
C ARG A 138 9.07 9.92 -1.83
N VAL A 139 8.45 8.88 -2.35
CA VAL A 139 8.14 8.79 -3.79
C VAL A 139 7.29 9.96 -4.23
N VAL A 140 6.22 10.29 -3.52
CA VAL A 140 5.29 11.35 -3.91
C VAL A 140 5.78 12.76 -3.58
N GLU A 141 6.62 12.91 -2.57
CA GLU A 141 7.16 14.23 -2.16
C GLU A 141 8.45 14.61 -2.90
N VAL A 142 9.29 13.61 -3.24
CA VAL A 142 10.65 13.87 -3.72
C VAL A 142 10.93 13.23 -5.08
N LEU A 143 10.69 11.91 -5.25
CA LEU A 143 11.28 11.14 -6.36
C LEU A 143 10.53 11.30 -7.69
N GLU A 144 9.20 11.43 -7.65
CA GLU A 144 8.41 11.60 -8.88
C GLU A 144 8.63 12.99 -9.51
N ASN A 145 8.22 13.11 -10.76
CA ASN A 145 8.29 14.36 -11.50
C ASN A 145 9.73 14.95 -11.55
N ASP A 146 10.70 14.06 -11.82
CA ASP A 146 12.13 14.39 -11.97
C ASP A 146 12.70 15.13 -10.75
N GLY A 147 12.45 14.58 -9.56
CA GLY A 147 12.96 15.10 -8.29
C GLY A 147 12.12 16.21 -7.65
N ARG A 148 11.00 16.60 -8.28
CA ARG A 148 10.13 17.67 -7.76
C ARG A 148 8.95 17.17 -6.94
N GLY A 149 8.68 15.88 -6.95
CA GLY A 149 7.51 15.26 -6.32
C GLY A 149 6.18 15.65 -6.98
N LEU A 150 5.10 15.06 -6.49
CA LEU A 150 3.75 15.24 -7.02
C LEU A 150 3.02 16.46 -6.43
N ASN A 151 3.52 17.06 -5.37
CA ASN A 151 2.89 18.17 -4.66
C ASN A 151 1.45 17.86 -4.23
N LEU A 152 1.26 16.74 -3.53
CA LEU A 152 -0.04 16.29 -3.04
C LEU A 152 -0.48 17.07 -1.80
N THR A 153 -1.78 17.07 -1.50
CA THR A 153 -2.33 17.64 -0.27
C THR A 153 -1.85 16.92 0.97
N VAL A 154 -1.88 17.62 2.11
CA VAL A 154 -1.48 17.09 3.41
C VAL A 154 -2.29 15.84 3.76
N GLU A 155 -3.60 15.82 3.49
CA GLU A 155 -4.51 14.71 3.81
C GLU A 155 -4.13 13.44 3.04
N VAL A 156 -3.80 13.55 1.76
CA VAL A 156 -3.38 12.40 0.93
C VAL A 156 -2.03 11.86 1.42
N ARG A 157 -1.05 12.73 1.69
CA ARG A 157 0.28 12.31 2.18
C ARG A 157 0.20 11.66 3.57
N ASP A 158 -0.59 12.22 4.47
CA ASP A 158 -0.80 11.64 5.80
C ASP A 158 -1.49 10.27 5.72
N GLY A 159 -2.52 10.14 4.87
CA GLY A 159 -3.19 8.87 4.63
C GLY A 159 -2.24 7.80 4.08
N ILE A 160 -1.37 8.17 3.11
CA ILE A 160 -0.31 7.29 2.60
C ILE A 160 0.67 6.91 3.72
N LEU A 161 1.09 7.86 4.56
CA LEU A 161 2.02 7.59 5.66
C LEU A 161 1.42 6.65 6.72
N LYS A 162 0.14 6.79 7.00
CA LYS A 162 -0.55 6.16 8.14
C LYS A 162 -1.30 4.87 7.80
N HIS A 163 -1.27 4.43 6.53
CA HIS A 163 -1.96 3.19 6.15
C HIS A 163 -1.36 1.93 6.78
N SER A 164 -0.09 1.97 7.16
CA SER A 164 0.61 0.82 7.73
C SER A 164 -0.01 0.35 9.05
N LYS A 165 0.02 -0.96 9.24
CA LYS A 165 -0.71 -1.71 10.29
C LYS A 165 -0.17 -1.52 11.71
N GLY A 166 1.00 -0.87 11.89
CA GLY A 166 1.68 -0.78 13.18
C GLY A 166 2.21 -2.14 13.67
N GLU A 167 2.77 -2.17 14.87
CA GLU A 167 3.27 -3.39 15.50
C GLU A 167 2.15 -4.40 15.79
N LYS A 168 2.52 -5.70 15.93
CA LYS A 168 1.61 -6.82 16.21
C LYS A 168 0.56 -6.49 17.28
N GLY A 169 -0.71 -6.70 16.96
CA GLY A 169 -1.82 -6.57 17.91
C GLY A 169 -2.48 -5.18 18.01
N GLU A 170 -2.18 -4.24 17.10
CA GLU A 170 -2.69 -2.87 17.15
C GLU A 170 -3.64 -2.49 15.99
N LEU A 171 -4.30 -3.48 15.38
CA LEU A 171 -5.06 -3.30 14.16
C LEU A 171 -6.05 -2.13 14.18
N LEU A 172 -6.73 -1.89 15.29
CA LEU A 172 -7.72 -0.83 15.43
C LEU A 172 -7.76 -0.25 16.87
N ARG A 173 -6.70 -0.43 17.66
CA ARG A 173 -6.67 0.24 18.98
C ARG A 173 -6.61 1.74 18.81
N ARG A 174 -7.43 2.44 19.59
CA ARG A 174 -7.49 3.90 19.68
C ARG A 174 -6.16 4.48 20.22
N ARG A 175 -5.10 4.50 19.41
CA ARG A 175 -3.89 5.27 19.73
C ARG A 175 -3.92 6.57 18.93
N PRO A 176 -4.02 7.74 19.59
CA PRO A 176 -4.09 9.03 18.91
C PRO A 176 -2.95 9.29 17.91
N LYS A 177 -1.75 8.72 18.17
CA LYS A 177 -0.55 8.92 17.34
C LYS A 177 -0.49 8.06 16.07
N SER A 178 -1.29 7.00 15.96
CA SER A 178 -1.28 6.09 14.81
C SER A 178 -2.44 6.30 13.84
N ARG A 179 -3.36 7.22 14.14
CA ARG A 179 -4.49 7.54 13.27
C ARG A 179 -4.08 8.48 12.15
N ALA A 180 -4.72 8.30 11.00
CA ALA A 180 -4.67 9.29 9.95
C ALA A 180 -5.37 10.59 10.39
N LEU A 181 -5.04 11.70 9.73
CA LEU A 181 -5.70 13.00 9.96
C LEU A 181 -7.18 12.96 9.61
N THR A 182 -7.58 12.07 8.71
CA THR A 182 -8.95 11.95 8.21
C THR A 182 -9.46 10.52 8.39
N LEU A 183 -10.77 10.37 8.49
CA LEU A 183 -11.43 9.07 8.53
C LEU A 183 -11.19 8.27 7.24
N GLU A 184 -11.06 8.96 6.13
CA GLU A 184 -10.75 8.40 4.81
C GLU A 184 -9.39 7.68 4.81
N GLY A 185 -8.38 8.24 5.48
CA GLY A 185 -7.09 7.57 5.66
C GLY A 185 -7.19 6.31 6.51
N ASP A 186 -7.97 6.34 7.61
CA ASP A 186 -8.23 5.15 8.44
C ASP A 186 -9.04 4.08 7.67
N ILE A 187 -9.95 4.46 6.77
CA ILE A 187 -10.66 3.52 5.87
C ILE A 187 -9.67 2.78 4.97
N VAL A 188 -8.70 3.48 4.37
CA VAL A 188 -7.71 2.81 3.51
C VAL A 188 -6.90 1.79 4.30
N ARG A 189 -6.48 2.13 5.53
CA ARG A 189 -5.77 1.22 6.43
C ARG A 189 -6.53 -0.07 6.70
N ILE A 190 -7.83 0.00 7.02
CA ILE A 190 -8.63 -1.20 7.28
C ILE A 190 -8.93 -1.97 6.00
N SER A 191 -9.13 -1.27 4.88
CA SER A 191 -9.39 -1.88 3.57
C SER A 191 -8.19 -2.65 3.04
N ASP A 192 -6.96 -2.16 3.27
CA ASP A 192 -5.74 -2.91 2.96
C ASP A 192 -5.70 -4.24 3.72
N ILE A 193 -6.09 -4.23 5.00
CA ILE A 193 -6.14 -5.45 5.81
C ILE A 193 -7.19 -6.42 5.28
N ILE A 194 -8.40 -5.94 4.99
CA ILE A 194 -9.48 -6.75 4.43
C ILE A 194 -9.07 -7.36 3.08
N ALA A 195 -8.44 -6.56 2.22
CA ALA A 195 -7.99 -7.02 0.91
C ALA A 195 -6.93 -8.11 1.04
N TYR A 196 -5.81 -7.82 1.75
CA TYR A 196 -4.67 -8.74 1.75
C TYR A 196 -4.99 -10.10 2.39
N VAL A 197 -5.77 -10.17 3.47
CA VAL A 197 -6.12 -11.46 4.08
C VAL A 197 -6.96 -12.32 3.14
N ASN A 198 -7.74 -11.73 2.26
CA ASN A 198 -8.59 -12.46 1.34
C ASN A 198 -7.85 -12.92 0.09
N HIS A 199 -7.12 -12.04 -0.56
CA HIS A 199 -6.43 -12.43 -1.78
C HIS A 199 -5.17 -13.28 -1.52
N ASP A 200 -4.49 -13.12 -0.36
CA ASP A 200 -3.37 -13.98 0.00
C ASP A 200 -3.83 -15.42 0.25
N ILE A 201 -5.02 -15.62 0.86
CA ILE A 201 -5.64 -16.95 0.98
C ILE A 201 -5.90 -17.54 -0.40
N ASP A 202 -6.51 -16.76 -1.30
CA ASP A 202 -6.85 -17.20 -2.65
C ASP A 202 -5.58 -17.60 -3.44
N ASP A 203 -4.53 -16.79 -3.36
CA ASP A 203 -3.25 -17.09 -3.98
C ASP A 203 -2.53 -18.27 -3.30
N GLY A 204 -2.66 -18.43 -1.96
CA GLY A 204 -2.13 -19.57 -1.21
C GLY A 204 -2.80 -20.90 -1.58
N ILE A 205 -4.10 -20.88 -1.83
CA ILE A 205 -4.85 -22.05 -2.33
C ILE A 205 -4.39 -22.41 -3.74
N ARG A 206 -4.23 -21.44 -4.65
CA ARG A 206 -3.71 -21.66 -6.00
C ARG A 206 -2.29 -22.19 -6.01
N ALA A 207 -1.46 -21.75 -5.08
CA ALA A 207 -0.10 -22.24 -4.91
C ALA A 207 -0.01 -23.62 -4.24
N GLY A 208 -1.14 -24.21 -3.83
CA GLY A 208 -1.18 -25.49 -3.13
C GLY A 208 -0.62 -25.44 -1.70
N LEU A 209 -0.50 -24.26 -1.12
CA LEU A 209 -0.01 -24.05 0.24
C LEU A 209 -1.12 -24.20 1.28
N LEU A 210 -2.38 -23.96 0.89
CA LEU A 210 -3.58 -24.07 1.70
C LEU A 210 -4.64 -24.85 0.94
N GLY A 211 -5.45 -25.64 1.66
CA GLY A 211 -6.67 -26.22 1.16
C GLY A 211 -7.88 -25.30 1.44
N GLU A 212 -8.94 -25.40 0.64
CA GLU A 212 -10.16 -24.58 0.82
C GLU A 212 -10.77 -24.70 2.21
N ASN A 213 -10.59 -25.85 2.88
CA ASN A 213 -11.16 -26.14 4.19
C ASN A 213 -10.18 -25.98 5.36
N ASP A 214 -8.95 -25.58 5.13
CA ASP A 214 -7.91 -25.53 6.16
C ASP A 214 -8.10 -24.36 7.14
N ILE A 215 -8.82 -23.31 6.73
CA ILE A 215 -9.16 -22.20 7.63
C ILE A 215 -10.03 -22.74 8.78
N PRO A 216 -9.68 -22.49 10.05
CA PRO A 216 -10.43 -22.98 11.21
C PRO A 216 -11.93 -22.66 11.14
N LYS A 217 -12.76 -23.62 11.59
CA LYS A 217 -14.22 -23.55 11.50
C LYS A 217 -14.79 -22.28 12.17
N ASP A 218 -14.23 -21.88 13.31
CA ASP A 218 -14.71 -20.72 14.06
C ASP A 218 -14.48 -19.43 13.30
N ILE A 219 -13.32 -19.29 12.64
CA ILE A 219 -13.00 -18.16 11.76
C ILE A 219 -13.97 -18.15 10.55
N ARG A 220 -14.22 -19.32 9.92
CA ARG A 220 -15.16 -19.42 8.80
C ARG A 220 -16.60 -19.10 9.22
N THR A 221 -16.96 -19.40 10.45
CA THR A 221 -18.31 -19.07 10.98
C THR A 221 -18.45 -17.57 11.23
N ALA A 222 -17.42 -16.93 11.78
CA ALA A 222 -17.43 -15.49 12.09
C ALA A 222 -17.28 -14.60 10.85
N LEU A 223 -16.37 -14.95 9.91
CA LEU A 223 -16.04 -14.09 8.78
C LEU A 223 -16.70 -14.52 7.45
N GLY A 224 -17.02 -15.80 7.27
CA GLY A 224 -17.51 -16.38 6.01
C GLY A 224 -16.57 -17.45 5.44
N ARG A 225 -17.11 -18.27 4.54
CA ARG A 225 -16.41 -19.42 3.95
C ARG A 225 -15.61 -19.02 2.72
N THR A 226 -16.17 -18.18 1.85
CA THR A 226 -15.56 -17.72 0.62
C THR A 226 -14.92 -16.35 0.80
N GLY A 227 -14.00 -15.97 -0.10
CA GLY A 227 -13.41 -14.62 -0.11
C GLY A 227 -14.47 -13.52 -0.21
N SER A 228 -15.48 -13.73 -1.05
CA SER A 228 -16.61 -12.78 -1.21
C SER A 228 -17.41 -12.61 0.07
N GLU A 229 -17.77 -13.73 0.75
CA GLU A 229 -18.49 -13.67 2.03
C GLU A 229 -17.68 -12.96 3.11
N ARG A 230 -16.37 -13.23 3.18
CA ARG A 230 -15.49 -12.58 4.15
C ARG A 230 -15.38 -11.07 3.92
N ILE A 231 -15.19 -10.64 2.67
CA ILE A 231 -15.12 -9.22 2.32
C ILE A 231 -16.45 -8.54 2.65
N ASP A 232 -17.59 -9.10 2.22
CA ASP A 232 -18.92 -8.53 2.49
C ASP A 232 -19.18 -8.39 3.99
N ARG A 233 -18.90 -9.45 4.77
CA ARG A 233 -19.08 -9.45 6.23
C ARG A 233 -18.25 -8.36 6.90
N MET A 234 -16.96 -8.27 6.59
CA MET A 234 -16.05 -7.28 7.18
C MET A 234 -16.41 -5.86 6.77
N VAL A 235 -16.76 -5.62 5.50
CA VAL A 235 -17.16 -4.29 5.01
C VAL A 235 -18.44 -3.82 5.71
N ARG A 236 -19.45 -4.67 5.81
CA ARG A 236 -20.71 -4.35 6.52
C ARG A 236 -20.48 -4.07 8.00
N ASP A 237 -19.61 -4.85 8.63
CA ASP A 237 -19.28 -4.69 10.03
C ASP A 237 -18.57 -3.36 10.30
N VAL A 238 -17.58 -2.99 9.47
CA VAL A 238 -16.91 -1.67 9.56
C VAL A 238 -17.92 -0.54 9.44
N ILE A 239 -18.82 -0.60 8.48
CA ILE A 239 -19.86 0.44 8.29
C ILE A 239 -20.75 0.52 9.52
N ALA A 240 -21.29 -0.61 9.99
CA ALA A 240 -22.19 -0.63 11.13
C ALA A 240 -21.52 -0.15 12.43
N ALA A 241 -20.32 -0.63 12.73
CA ALA A 241 -19.56 -0.24 13.91
C ALA A 241 -19.16 1.24 13.90
N THR A 242 -18.79 1.78 12.73
CA THR A 242 -18.47 3.20 12.58
C THR A 242 -19.70 4.09 12.78
N LEU A 243 -20.85 3.71 12.23
CA LEU A 243 -22.11 4.42 12.46
C LEU A 243 -22.53 4.36 13.94
N ALA A 244 -22.38 3.21 14.59
CA ALA A 244 -22.72 3.03 16.00
C ALA A 244 -21.87 3.90 16.95
N CYS A 245 -20.68 4.32 16.56
CA CYS A 245 -19.84 5.24 17.33
C CYS A 245 -19.87 6.70 16.83
N ASP A 246 -20.89 7.05 16.02
CA ASP A 246 -21.09 8.40 15.47
C ASP A 246 -19.82 8.99 14.81
N TYR A 247 -19.14 8.18 13.99
CA TYR A 247 -17.91 8.55 13.29
C TYR A 247 -16.75 8.98 14.20
N ASP A 248 -16.75 8.60 15.48
CA ASP A 248 -15.60 8.90 16.36
C ASP A 248 -14.32 8.21 15.87
N ALA A 249 -14.47 7.04 15.26
CA ALA A 249 -13.39 6.29 14.62
C ALA A 249 -13.93 5.33 13.55
N ILE A 250 -13.07 4.93 12.61
CA ILE A 250 -13.33 3.74 11.78
C ILE A 250 -13.10 2.51 12.66
N MET A 251 -14.13 1.71 12.84
CA MET A 251 -14.18 0.61 13.81
C MET A 251 -14.66 -0.70 13.18
N MET A 252 -14.22 -1.82 13.76
CA MET A 252 -14.86 -3.13 13.62
C MET A 252 -15.47 -3.54 14.97
N SER A 253 -16.48 -4.38 14.94
CA SER A 253 -16.99 -5.02 16.16
C SER A 253 -15.92 -5.91 16.78
N PRO A 254 -15.92 -6.09 18.13
CA PRO A 254 -14.91 -6.93 18.79
C PRO A 254 -14.88 -8.37 18.25
N GLU A 255 -16.02 -8.94 17.89
CA GLU A 255 -16.14 -10.29 17.35
C GLU A 255 -15.43 -10.43 15.98
N VAL A 256 -15.73 -9.54 15.05
CA VAL A 256 -15.13 -9.57 13.70
C VAL A 256 -13.64 -9.23 13.77
N LEU A 257 -13.25 -8.28 14.61
CA LEU A 257 -11.85 -7.92 14.82
C LEU A 257 -11.04 -9.10 15.38
N GLN A 258 -11.56 -9.80 16.38
CA GLN A 258 -10.90 -10.98 16.94
C GLN A 258 -10.73 -12.08 15.88
N ALA A 259 -11.78 -12.40 15.14
CA ALA A 259 -11.71 -13.42 14.09
C ALA A 259 -10.73 -13.05 12.97
N LEU A 260 -10.61 -11.75 12.64
CA LEU A 260 -9.63 -11.22 11.68
C LEU A 260 -8.19 -11.37 12.22
N GLU A 261 -7.94 -11.08 13.49
CA GLU A 261 -6.62 -11.26 14.11
C GLU A 261 -6.22 -12.74 14.17
N GLU A 262 -7.17 -13.63 14.47
CA GLU A 262 -6.98 -15.08 14.44
C GLU A 262 -6.66 -15.56 13.02
N LEU A 263 -7.39 -15.09 12.01
CA LEU A 263 -7.13 -15.40 10.60
C LEU A 263 -5.73 -14.96 10.17
N ARG A 264 -5.30 -13.77 10.53
CA ARG A 264 -3.94 -13.28 10.25
C ARG A 264 -2.87 -14.13 10.90
N THR A 265 -3.09 -14.53 12.15
CA THR A 265 -2.18 -15.40 12.89
C THR A 265 -2.07 -16.77 12.22
N TYR A 266 -3.22 -17.32 11.81
CA TYR A 266 -3.29 -18.58 11.07
C TYR A 266 -2.50 -18.52 9.76
N MET A 267 -2.69 -17.47 8.96
CA MET A 267 -1.97 -17.28 7.70
C MET A 267 -0.46 -17.14 7.93
N PHE A 268 -0.07 -16.40 8.96
CA PHE A 268 1.34 -16.22 9.28
C PHE A 268 2.03 -17.55 9.58
N GLN A 269 1.38 -18.42 10.36
CA GLN A 269 1.93 -19.70 10.76
C GLN A 269 1.91 -20.75 9.63
N ASN A 270 0.83 -20.79 8.85
CA ASN A 270 0.56 -21.90 7.93
C ASN A 270 0.87 -21.58 6.46
N MET A 271 1.13 -20.31 6.12
CA MET A 271 1.44 -19.92 4.75
C MET A 271 2.79 -19.21 4.65
N TYR A 272 2.99 -18.10 5.35
CA TYR A 272 4.21 -17.28 5.16
C TYR A 272 5.47 -17.92 5.75
N LEU A 273 5.35 -18.75 6.80
CA LEU A 273 6.50 -19.45 7.42
C LEU A 273 6.79 -20.82 6.81
N THR A 274 6.10 -21.25 5.76
CA THR A 274 6.38 -22.51 5.09
C THR A 274 7.80 -22.54 4.50
N PRO A 275 8.50 -23.69 4.52
CA PRO A 275 9.87 -23.80 3.99
C PRO A 275 9.99 -23.33 2.54
N THR A 276 8.99 -23.60 1.71
CA THR A 276 8.95 -23.21 0.30
C THR A 276 8.94 -21.69 0.13
N VAL A 277 8.01 -20.99 0.81
CA VAL A 277 7.91 -19.53 0.74
C VAL A 277 9.17 -18.88 1.33
N ARG A 278 9.64 -19.37 2.45
CA ARG A 278 10.84 -18.87 3.11
C ARG A 278 12.10 -19.01 2.25
N GLY A 279 12.25 -20.15 1.56
CA GLY A 279 13.40 -20.37 0.66
C GLY A 279 13.44 -19.35 -0.48
N GLU A 280 12.30 -19.03 -1.10
CA GLU A 280 12.23 -18.02 -2.15
C GLU A 280 12.47 -16.60 -1.58
N PHE A 281 11.98 -16.29 -0.39
CA PHE A 281 12.25 -15.02 0.28
C PHE A 281 13.74 -14.82 0.55
N GLU A 282 14.44 -15.85 1.00
CA GLU A 282 15.89 -15.79 1.25
C GLU A 282 16.67 -15.54 -0.05
N LYS A 283 16.25 -16.12 -1.19
CA LYS A 283 16.86 -15.83 -2.49
C LYS A 283 16.65 -14.36 -2.91
N ALA A 284 15.43 -13.85 -2.79
CA ALA A 284 15.11 -12.46 -3.10
C ALA A 284 15.89 -11.47 -2.21
N GLN A 285 15.97 -11.75 -0.91
CA GLN A 285 16.77 -10.93 0.02
C GLN A 285 18.24 -10.91 -0.39
N ARG A 286 18.81 -12.05 -0.79
CA ARG A 286 20.20 -12.13 -1.26
C ARG A 286 20.43 -11.29 -2.51
N ILE A 287 19.52 -11.36 -3.49
CA ILE A 287 19.60 -10.55 -4.71
C ILE A 287 19.65 -9.06 -4.35
N LEU A 288 18.73 -8.57 -3.53
CA LEU A 288 18.68 -7.15 -3.18
C LEU A 288 19.87 -6.72 -2.32
N THR A 289 20.37 -7.60 -1.43
CA THR A 289 21.57 -7.32 -0.63
C THR A 289 22.78 -7.11 -1.54
N MET A 290 23.03 -8.02 -2.48
CA MET A 290 24.15 -7.93 -3.40
C MET A 290 24.03 -6.70 -4.32
N LEU A 291 22.82 -6.39 -4.80
CA LEU A 291 22.58 -5.18 -5.58
C LEU A 291 22.84 -3.91 -4.77
N PHE A 292 22.41 -3.86 -3.51
CA PHE A 292 22.63 -2.71 -2.64
C PHE A 292 24.13 -2.47 -2.38
N GLU A 293 24.86 -3.54 -2.04
CA GLU A 293 26.31 -3.49 -1.83
C GLU A 293 27.05 -3.03 -3.08
N TYR A 294 26.68 -3.54 -4.26
CA TYR A 294 27.29 -3.15 -5.52
C TYR A 294 27.00 -1.69 -5.88
N VAL A 295 25.73 -1.27 -5.79
CA VAL A 295 25.31 0.10 -6.12
C VAL A 295 25.96 1.14 -5.18
N THR A 296 26.10 0.80 -3.91
CA THR A 296 26.77 1.68 -2.93
C THR A 296 28.29 1.74 -3.14
N ALA A 297 28.90 0.68 -3.65
CA ALA A 297 30.34 0.64 -3.96
C ALA A 297 30.68 1.31 -5.31
N HIS A 298 29.72 1.42 -6.23
CA HIS A 298 29.92 1.98 -7.59
C HIS A 298 28.86 3.04 -7.92
N PRO A 299 28.71 4.09 -7.10
CA PRO A 299 27.62 5.06 -7.26
C PRO A 299 27.68 5.84 -8.59
N GLU A 300 28.87 6.04 -9.15
CA GLU A 300 29.08 6.72 -10.42
C GLU A 300 28.43 6.02 -11.62
N GLU A 301 28.31 4.67 -11.59
CA GLU A 301 27.64 3.90 -12.63
C GLU A 301 26.13 4.12 -12.68
N PHE A 302 25.54 4.57 -11.57
CA PHE A 302 24.08 4.63 -11.39
C PHE A 302 23.54 6.05 -11.25
N PHE A 303 24.32 6.96 -10.65
CA PHE A 303 23.81 8.26 -10.22
C PHE A 303 24.54 9.46 -10.84
N GLY A 304 25.66 9.24 -11.53
CA GLY A 304 26.52 10.31 -12.06
C GLY A 304 27.28 11.06 -10.95
N GLU A 305 28.03 12.09 -11.35
CA GLU A 305 28.98 12.75 -10.45
C GLU A 305 28.40 13.81 -9.48
N LYS A 306 27.16 14.29 -9.73
CA LYS A 306 26.55 15.36 -8.92
C LYS A 306 25.27 14.88 -8.24
N ASN A 307 25.40 14.42 -7.01
CA ASN A 307 24.26 14.17 -6.13
C ASN A 307 24.49 14.79 -4.76
N GLU A 308 23.52 15.53 -4.26
CA GLU A 308 23.53 16.15 -2.94
C GLU A 308 23.11 15.18 -1.82
N GLU A 309 22.43 14.09 -2.18
CA GLU A 309 21.94 13.05 -1.25
C GLU A 309 23.06 12.03 -0.93
N PRO A 310 23.09 11.46 0.28
CA PRO A 310 23.99 10.38 0.62
C PRO A 310 23.83 9.16 -0.31
N VAL A 311 24.93 8.53 -0.69
CA VAL A 311 24.94 7.37 -1.59
C VAL A 311 24.00 6.24 -1.12
N GLU A 312 23.98 5.96 0.19
CA GLU A 312 23.05 4.96 0.76
C GLU A 312 21.59 5.33 0.47
N ARG A 313 21.22 6.61 0.57
CA ARG A 313 19.85 7.07 0.31
C ARG A 313 19.49 6.91 -1.16
N LEU A 314 20.40 7.27 -2.06
CA LEU A 314 20.22 7.08 -3.50
C LEU A 314 20.09 5.61 -3.87
N ALA A 315 20.91 4.74 -3.27
CA ALA A 315 20.85 3.30 -3.48
C ALA A 315 19.50 2.71 -3.01
N ILE A 316 18.99 3.16 -1.85
CA ILE A 316 17.66 2.75 -1.35
C ILE A 316 16.58 3.16 -2.35
N ASP A 317 16.56 4.42 -2.78
CA ASP A 317 15.56 4.94 -3.70
C ASP A 317 15.58 4.20 -5.04
N PHE A 318 16.77 3.90 -5.54
CA PHE A 318 16.97 3.17 -6.78
C PHE A 318 16.45 1.72 -6.66
N ILE A 319 16.87 1.00 -5.61
CA ILE A 319 16.50 -0.41 -5.41
C ILE A 319 15.02 -0.55 -5.05
N ALA A 320 14.49 0.29 -4.16
CA ALA A 320 13.07 0.30 -3.85
C ALA A 320 12.21 0.66 -5.09
N GLY A 321 12.75 1.49 -5.99
CA GLY A 321 12.11 1.84 -7.25
C GLY A 321 12.10 0.73 -8.31
N MET A 322 12.87 -0.36 -8.17
CA MET A 322 12.93 -1.46 -9.14
C MET A 322 11.61 -2.26 -9.18
N THR A 323 11.35 -2.84 -10.34
CA THR A 323 10.43 -3.98 -10.46
C THR A 323 11.19 -5.28 -10.21
N ASP A 324 10.49 -6.35 -9.88
CA ASP A 324 11.11 -7.67 -9.63
C ASP A 324 11.96 -8.13 -10.83
N ARG A 325 11.39 -8.01 -12.02
CA ARG A 325 12.10 -8.36 -13.26
C ARG A 325 13.34 -7.51 -13.50
N TYR A 326 13.27 -6.21 -13.20
CA TYR A 326 14.44 -5.34 -13.35
C TYR A 326 15.54 -5.71 -12.36
N ALA A 327 15.19 -6.03 -11.11
CA ALA A 327 16.14 -6.46 -10.09
C ALA A 327 16.84 -7.77 -10.49
N ILE A 328 16.08 -8.77 -11.00
CA ILE A 328 16.65 -10.03 -11.49
C ILE A 328 17.58 -9.78 -12.68
N ASN A 329 17.14 -9.04 -13.69
CA ASN A 329 17.96 -8.77 -14.88
C ASN A 329 19.24 -7.99 -14.54
N LEU A 330 19.17 -7.05 -13.59
CA LEU A 330 20.34 -6.31 -13.13
C LEU A 330 21.30 -7.23 -12.39
N TYR A 331 20.78 -8.09 -11.50
CA TYR A 331 21.59 -9.08 -10.80
C TYR A 331 22.31 -10.03 -11.76
N GLU A 332 21.59 -10.59 -12.74
CA GLU A 332 22.19 -11.45 -13.76
C GLU A 332 23.26 -10.74 -14.56
N ARG A 333 23.05 -9.50 -14.94
CA ARG A 333 24.02 -8.69 -15.67
C ARG A 333 25.31 -8.45 -14.89
N LEU A 334 25.22 -8.25 -13.57
CA LEU A 334 26.34 -7.87 -12.73
C LEU A 334 27.09 -9.09 -12.16
N PHE A 335 26.38 -10.18 -11.85
CA PHE A 335 26.94 -11.27 -11.06
C PHE A 335 26.99 -12.62 -11.75
N VAL A 336 26.29 -12.77 -12.89
CA VAL A 336 26.30 -14.04 -13.65
C VAL A 336 27.21 -13.89 -14.86
N PRO A 337 28.27 -14.74 -14.98
CA PRO A 337 29.17 -14.74 -16.15
C PRO A 337 28.38 -15.01 -17.45
N ARG A 338 28.74 -14.32 -18.51
CA ARG A 338 28.23 -14.59 -19.86
C ARG A 338 29.19 -15.49 -20.60
N ALA A 339 28.63 -16.43 -21.38
CA ALA A 339 29.43 -17.20 -22.31
C ALA A 339 30.08 -16.26 -23.34
N PHE A 340 31.37 -16.49 -23.64
CA PHE A 340 32.00 -15.86 -24.79
C PHE A 340 31.39 -16.49 -26.05
N VAL A 341 30.85 -15.64 -26.94
CA VAL A 341 30.35 -16.02 -28.25
C VAL A 341 31.42 -15.69 -29.29
#